data_af74c6f419dfeaa537850bbce7dccca2
#
_entry.id   af74c6f419dfeaa537850bbce7dccca2
#
_cell.length_a   1.000
_cell.length_b   1.000
_cell.length_c   1.000
_cell.angle_alpha   90.00
_cell.angle_beta   90.00
_cell.angle_gamma   90.00
#
_symmetry.space_group_name_H-M   'P 1'
#
loop_
_entity.id
_entity.type
_entity.pdbx_description
1 polymer ?
#
loop_
_entity_poly.entity_id
_entity_poly.type
_entity_poly.pdbx_seq_one_letter_code
_entity_poly.pdbx_strand_id
1 'polypeptide(L)'
;MKRILCLLLALLLLSGCAATGVKTERKIYEATFLTLFDTVTVIKGGADSKESFSEIAHSIHDELLQYHQLFDIYNDYEGIHNLKMVNDMAGKRAVEVDRRIIDLLLDCKKYYDLSGGLVNVAMGSVLKLWHNARDDGMNDPLNAKLPDMDRLVEASQHTSFDAVIIDETNSTVYISDPEVQLEVGAVAKGWSVQRVTENAPKGLLISVGGNVCGTGPKDESGTPWVVGVQNPDGDDYLHTIYVTDTSVVTSGDYQRYFVVDGKVYHHIIDPDTLLPGTFWRSVTIVCADSGLADALSTALFLLPLEEGQMLLEKCGAEAMWVDADGNQFYSPGFHALIRT
;
A
#
# COMPACT_ATOMS: atom_id res chain seq x y z
N MET A 1 -51.27 -5.08 58.70
CA MET A 1 -50.83 -3.87 57.93
C MET A 1 -49.34 -3.58 57.98
N LYS A 2 -48.60 -3.80 59.09
CA LYS A 2 -47.15 -3.50 59.17
C LYS A 2 -46.23 -4.43 58.31
N ARG A 3 -46.65 -5.66 57.98
CA ARG A 3 -45.84 -6.59 57.15
C ARG A 3 -45.97 -6.38 55.65
N ILE A 4 -47.03 -5.73 55.17
CA ILE A 4 -47.22 -5.41 53.75
C ILE A 4 -46.47 -4.16 53.37
N LEU A 5 -46.28 -3.23 54.32
CA LEU A 5 -45.51 -1.99 54.08
C LEU A 5 -44.01 -2.23 53.95
N CYS A 6 -43.46 -3.26 54.63
CA CYS A 6 -42.02 -3.62 54.47
C CYS A 6 -41.72 -4.32 53.14
N LEU A 7 -42.68 -5.03 52.57
CA LEU A 7 -42.51 -5.70 51.27
C LEU A 7 -42.57 -4.70 50.08
N LEU A 8 -43.36 -3.63 50.20
CA LEU A 8 -43.42 -2.56 49.20
C LEU A 8 -42.17 -1.64 49.23
N LEU A 9 -41.57 -1.45 50.46
CA LEU A 9 -40.31 -0.71 50.53
C LEU A 9 -39.08 -1.48 49.99
N ALA A 10 -39.11 -2.84 50.09
CA ALA A 10 -38.03 -3.67 49.54
C ALA A 10 -38.08 -3.77 48.00
N LEU A 11 -39.27 -3.65 47.40
CA LEU A 11 -39.43 -3.62 45.94
C LEU A 11 -39.02 -2.27 45.31
N LEU A 12 -39.01 -1.18 46.05
CA LEU A 12 -38.58 0.12 45.58
C LEU A 12 -37.03 0.34 45.62
N LEU A 13 -36.32 -0.56 46.33
CA LEU A 13 -34.85 -0.51 46.39
C LEU A 13 -34.14 -1.38 45.35
N LEU A 14 -34.90 -2.20 44.56
CA LEU A 14 -34.34 -3.04 43.48
C LEU A 14 -34.47 -2.42 42.08
N SER A 15 -35.06 -1.24 41.94
CA SER A 15 -35.21 -0.54 40.67
C SER A 15 -34.17 0.60 40.43
N GLY A 16 -33.06 0.60 41.14
CA GLY A 16 -32.08 1.69 41.10
C GLY A 16 -30.66 1.25 40.80
N CYS A 17 -30.45 0.42 39.78
CA CYS A 17 -29.13 0.30 39.11
C CYS A 17 -29.34 -0.05 37.64
N ALA A 18 -30.08 0.78 36.92
CA ALA A 18 -29.74 0.99 35.53
C ALA A 18 -28.45 1.82 35.57
N ALA A 19 -27.31 1.16 35.49
CA ALA A 19 -26.07 1.83 35.15
C ALA A 19 -26.31 2.52 33.80
N THR A 20 -26.66 3.80 33.86
CA THR A 20 -26.45 4.69 32.69
C THR A 20 -24.95 4.62 32.45
N GLY A 21 -24.53 3.68 31.61
CA GLY A 21 -23.20 3.70 31.06
C GLY A 21 -23.04 5.08 30.44
N VAL A 22 -22.28 5.95 31.10
CA VAL A 22 -21.78 7.16 30.50
C VAL A 22 -21.00 6.64 29.29
N LYS A 23 -21.55 6.77 28.08
CA LYS A 23 -20.80 6.55 26.86
C LYS A 23 -19.68 7.57 26.92
N THR A 24 -18.49 7.14 27.33
CA THR A 24 -17.29 7.94 27.19
C THR A 24 -17.07 8.10 25.70
N GLU A 25 -17.21 9.29 25.20
CA GLU A 25 -16.91 9.63 23.82
C GLU A 25 -15.46 9.22 23.57
N ARG A 26 -15.24 8.21 22.72
CA ARG A 26 -13.89 7.71 22.41
C ARG A 26 -13.09 8.84 21.79
N LYS A 27 -11.98 9.18 22.42
CA LYS A 27 -11.08 10.20 21.91
C LYS A 27 -10.26 9.62 20.76
N ILE A 28 -10.10 10.39 19.68
CA ILE A 28 -9.22 10.03 18.57
C ILE A 28 -7.77 10.30 18.96
N TYR A 29 -6.95 9.27 18.80
CA TYR A 29 -5.50 9.29 18.98
C TYR A 29 -4.79 9.06 17.67
N GLU A 30 -3.50 9.40 17.64
CA GLU A 30 -2.60 9.21 16.50
C GLU A 30 -1.26 8.66 16.97
N ALA A 31 -0.69 7.71 16.21
CA ALA A 31 0.66 7.23 16.35
C ALA A 31 1.39 7.32 15.00
N THR A 32 2.66 7.71 15.03
CA THR A 32 3.50 7.84 13.84
C THR A 32 4.80 7.04 14.01
N PHE A 33 5.17 6.27 12.99
CA PHE A 33 6.41 5.48 12.91
C PHE A 33 7.15 5.84 11.62
N LEU A 34 8.49 5.87 11.63
CA LEU A 34 9.28 6.52 10.58
C LEU A 34 10.10 5.59 9.68
N THR A 35 10.13 4.29 9.92
CA THR A 35 11.15 3.43 9.30
C THR A 35 10.62 2.26 8.47
N LEU A 36 9.32 2.01 8.48
CA LEU A 36 8.75 0.87 7.75
C LEU A 36 8.61 1.21 6.26
N PHE A 37 9.07 0.31 5.38
CA PHE A 37 9.01 0.45 3.91
C PHE A 37 9.63 1.77 3.41
N ASP A 38 10.66 2.28 4.11
CA ASP A 38 11.34 3.55 3.84
C ASP A 38 10.37 4.74 3.78
N THR A 39 9.32 4.71 4.62
CA THR A 39 8.29 5.73 4.62
C THR A 39 7.70 5.99 6.00
N VAL A 40 6.78 6.94 6.07
CA VAL A 40 6.03 7.27 7.28
C VAL A 40 4.78 6.40 7.38
N THR A 41 4.62 5.75 8.54
CA THR A 41 3.38 5.04 8.91
C THR A 41 2.61 5.88 9.92
N VAL A 42 1.33 6.14 9.66
CA VAL A 42 0.43 6.84 10.56
C VAL A 42 -0.78 5.98 10.86
N ILE A 43 -1.10 5.83 12.14
CA ILE A 43 -2.28 5.09 12.61
C ILE A 43 -3.14 6.06 13.43
N LYS A 44 -4.42 6.19 13.08
CA LYS A 44 -5.41 7.01 13.80
C LYS A 44 -6.59 6.15 14.22
N GLY A 45 -7.14 6.41 15.41
CA GLY A 45 -8.33 5.67 15.87
C GLY A 45 -8.87 6.13 17.20
N GLY A 46 -10.12 5.75 17.48
CA GLY A 46 -10.78 6.00 18.75
C GLY A 46 -10.41 4.95 19.78
N ALA A 47 -10.03 5.38 20.99
CA ALA A 47 -9.81 4.50 22.13
C ALA A 47 -10.26 5.13 23.44
N ASP A 48 -10.44 4.29 24.48
CA ASP A 48 -10.85 4.73 25.79
C ASP A 48 -9.71 5.44 26.55
N SER A 49 -8.45 5.11 26.22
CA SER A 49 -7.25 5.76 26.76
C SER A 49 -6.12 5.82 25.71
N LYS A 50 -5.12 6.65 25.98
CA LYS A 50 -3.90 6.73 25.17
C LYS A 50 -3.11 5.41 25.23
N GLU A 51 -3.10 4.77 26.38
CA GLU A 51 -2.40 3.51 26.63
C GLU A 51 -3.00 2.39 25.79
N SER A 52 -4.34 2.23 25.80
CA SER A 52 -5.02 1.21 24.99
C SER A 52 -4.86 1.45 23.49
N PHE A 53 -4.87 2.71 23.04
CA PHE A 53 -4.56 3.04 21.64
C PHE A 53 -3.10 2.71 21.29
N SER A 54 -2.17 3.02 22.20
CA SER A 54 -0.74 2.73 21.99
C SER A 54 -0.48 1.23 21.81
N GLU A 55 -1.15 0.37 22.57
CA GLU A 55 -1.07 -1.09 22.44
C GLU A 55 -1.54 -1.54 21.05
N ILE A 56 -2.68 -1.02 20.58
CA ILE A 56 -3.19 -1.32 19.23
C ILE A 56 -2.19 -0.86 18.16
N ALA A 57 -1.69 0.37 18.27
CA ALA A 57 -0.79 0.95 17.29
C ALA A 57 0.55 0.19 17.23
N HIS A 58 1.10 -0.25 18.38
CA HIS A 58 2.32 -1.06 18.41
C HIS A 58 2.09 -2.46 17.84
N SER A 59 0.94 -3.11 18.12
CA SER A 59 0.61 -4.40 17.53
C SER A 59 0.57 -4.34 15.99
N ILE A 60 -0.03 -3.30 15.42
CA ILE A 60 -0.05 -3.07 13.98
C ILE A 60 1.36 -2.78 13.44
N HIS A 61 2.12 -1.94 14.16
CA HIS A 61 3.51 -1.65 13.78
C HIS A 61 4.36 -2.92 13.75
N ASP A 62 4.25 -3.79 14.75
CA ASP A 62 5.06 -5.00 14.86
C ASP A 62 4.72 -6.01 13.75
N GLU A 63 3.44 -6.09 13.34
CA GLU A 63 3.03 -6.90 12.19
C GLU A 63 3.56 -6.30 10.87
N LEU A 64 3.46 -4.98 10.67
CA LEU A 64 4.04 -4.29 9.51
C LEU A 64 5.56 -4.43 9.45
N LEU A 65 6.25 -4.44 10.60
CA LEU A 65 7.69 -4.66 10.68
C LEU A 65 8.07 -6.07 10.18
N GLN A 66 7.27 -7.09 10.50
CA GLN A 66 7.49 -8.43 9.97
C GLN A 66 7.34 -8.46 8.44
N TYR A 67 6.32 -7.81 7.87
CA TYR A 67 6.19 -7.71 6.41
C TYR A 67 7.36 -6.94 5.79
N HIS A 68 7.77 -5.81 6.40
CA HIS A 68 8.94 -5.05 5.95
C HIS A 68 10.18 -5.94 5.87
N GLN A 69 10.48 -6.71 6.90
CA GLN A 69 11.65 -7.61 6.93
C GLN A 69 11.55 -8.76 5.93
N LEU A 70 10.36 -9.35 5.76
CA LEU A 70 10.12 -10.44 4.82
C LEU A 70 10.25 -10.00 3.35
N PHE A 71 9.81 -8.78 3.05
CA PHE A 71 9.75 -8.25 1.67
C PHE A 71 10.96 -7.42 1.29
N ASP A 72 11.90 -7.20 2.23
CA ASP A 72 13.14 -6.48 1.97
C ASP A 72 14.04 -7.27 1.00
N ILE A 73 14.54 -6.57 -0.03
CA ILE A 73 15.45 -7.08 -1.05
C ILE A 73 16.87 -6.55 -0.88
N TYR A 74 17.13 -5.72 0.12
CA TYR A 74 18.41 -5.04 0.36
C TYR A 74 19.16 -5.54 1.56
N ASN A 75 18.46 -5.84 2.67
CA ASN A 75 19.06 -6.15 3.95
C ASN A 75 18.81 -7.61 4.39
N ASP A 76 19.77 -8.16 5.12
CA ASP A 76 19.62 -9.46 5.79
C ASP A 76 19.12 -9.26 7.22
N TYR A 77 18.28 -10.16 7.69
CA TYR A 77 17.77 -10.21 9.06
C TYR A 77 18.04 -11.58 9.66
N GLU A 78 18.56 -11.61 10.90
CA GLU A 78 18.91 -12.87 11.57
C GLU A 78 17.67 -13.79 11.69
N GLY A 79 17.78 -14.99 11.17
CA GLY A 79 16.73 -16.01 11.22
C GLY A 79 15.56 -15.78 10.26
N ILE A 80 15.62 -14.79 9.37
CA ILE A 80 14.57 -14.49 8.39
C ILE A 80 15.06 -14.80 6.98
N HIS A 81 14.36 -15.69 6.28
CA HIS A 81 14.53 -15.92 4.85
C HIS A 81 13.59 -14.98 4.10
N ASN A 82 14.12 -13.85 3.69
CA ASN A 82 13.37 -12.79 3.00
C ASN A 82 13.55 -12.82 1.46
N LEU A 83 12.97 -11.85 0.76
CA LEU A 83 13.10 -11.75 -0.70
C LEU A 83 14.53 -11.49 -1.17
N LYS A 84 15.38 -10.82 -0.34
CA LYS A 84 16.81 -10.69 -0.64
C LYS A 84 17.47 -12.06 -0.76
N MET A 85 17.23 -12.96 0.19
CA MET A 85 17.77 -14.31 0.14
C MET A 85 17.26 -15.07 -1.09
N VAL A 86 16.00 -14.90 -1.47
CA VAL A 86 15.44 -15.51 -2.70
C VAL A 86 16.19 -15.00 -3.93
N ASN A 87 16.42 -13.70 -4.04
CA ASN A 87 17.20 -13.07 -5.13
C ASN A 87 18.66 -13.58 -5.15
N ASP A 88 19.33 -13.65 -4.00
CA ASP A 88 20.72 -14.11 -3.89
C ASP A 88 20.89 -15.59 -4.29
N MET A 89 19.82 -16.38 -4.19
CA MET A 89 19.81 -17.80 -4.53
C MET A 89 19.25 -18.09 -5.94
N ALA A 90 18.93 -17.06 -6.74
CA ALA A 90 18.48 -17.20 -8.11
C ALA A 90 19.45 -18.07 -8.94
N GLY A 91 18.92 -19.00 -9.74
CA GLY A 91 19.69 -19.95 -10.52
C GLY A 91 20.43 -21.03 -9.73
N LYS A 92 20.42 -21.01 -8.38
CA LYS A 92 21.21 -21.90 -7.54
C LYS A 92 20.37 -22.98 -6.83
N ARG A 93 19.34 -22.55 -6.10
CA ARG A 93 18.48 -23.45 -5.33
C ARG A 93 17.18 -22.77 -4.90
N ALA A 94 16.17 -23.58 -4.58
CA ALA A 94 14.97 -23.12 -3.90
C ALA A 94 15.30 -22.63 -2.47
N VAL A 95 14.56 -21.62 -2.02
CA VAL A 95 14.64 -21.06 -0.67
C VAL A 95 13.32 -21.35 0.03
N GLU A 96 13.38 -21.98 1.21
CA GLU A 96 12.23 -22.08 2.12
C GLU A 96 11.96 -20.71 2.73
N VAL A 97 10.70 -20.24 2.63
CA VAL A 97 10.30 -18.88 3.03
C VAL A 97 9.05 -18.92 3.92
N ASP A 98 8.79 -17.83 4.62
CA ASP A 98 7.53 -17.64 5.35
C ASP A 98 6.34 -17.70 4.39
N ARG A 99 5.22 -18.28 4.82
CA ARG A 99 3.98 -18.41 4.04
C ARG A 99 3.50 -17.05 3.49
N ARG A 100 3.73 -15.97 4.19
CA ARG A 100 3.37 -14.61 3.77
C ARG A 100 4.09 -14.15 2.50
N ILE A 101 5.33 -14.63 2.25
CA ILE A 101 6.03 -14.39 0.97
C ILE A 101 5.35 -15.17 -0.16
N ILE A 102 4.96 -16.42 0.10
CA ILE A 102 4.21 -17.22 -0.89
C ILE A 102 2.90 -16.51 -1.26
N ASP A 103 2.12 -16.09 -0.26
CA ASP A 103 0.83 -15.41 -0.46
C ASP A 103 0.99 -14.09 -1.23
N LEU A 104 2.00 -13.28 -0.89
CA LEU A 104 2.34 -12.07 -1.65
C LEU A 104 2.64 -12.39 -3.12
N LEU A 105 3.52 -13.37 -3.39
CA LEU A 105 3.95 -13.69 -4.75
C LEU A 105 2.82 -14.28 -5.60
N LEU A 106 1.90 -15.03 -5.00
CA LEU A 106 0.68 -15.52 -5.66
C LEU A 106 -0.25 -14.36 -6.04
N ASP A 107 -0.41 -13.38 -5.16
CA ASP A 107 -1.18 -12.18 -5.47
C ASP A 107 -0.45 -11.31 -6.51
N CYS A 108 0.87 -11.18 -6.45
CA CYS A 108 1.67 -10.53 -7.51
C CYS A 108 1.47 -11.19 -8.88
N LYS A 109 1.37 -12.53 -8.93
CA LYS A 109 1.06 -13.23 -10.19
C LYS A 109 -0.32 -12.87 -10.72
N LYS A 110 -1.33 -12.78 -9.86
CA LYS A 110 -2.68 -12.32 -10.24
C LYS A 110 -2.66 -10.89 -10.78
N TYR A 111 -1.92 -9.98 -10.13
CA TYR A 111 -1.80 -8.59 -10.57
C TYR A 111 -1.03 -8.46 -11.89
N TYR A 112 0.01 -9.29 -12.08
CA TYR A 112 0.72 -9.40 -13.35
C TYR A 112 -0.23 -9.81 -14.49
N ASP A 113 -1.01 -10.88 -14.29
CA ASP A 113 -1.95 -11.38 -15.31
C ASP A 113 -3.08 -10.37 -15.55
N LEU A 114 -3.61 -9.74 -14.50
CA LEU A 114 -4.67 -8.74 -14.58
C LEU A 114 -4.24 -7.49 -15.37
N SER A 115 -3.00 -7.03 -15.14
CA SER A 115 -2.45 -5.82 -15.77
C SER A 115 -1.82 -6.08 -17.15
N GLY A 116 -1.83 -7.34 -17.64
CA GLY A 116 -1.15 -7.69 -18.89
C GLY A 116 0.36 -7.54 -18.81
N GLY A 117 0.96 -7.70 -17.60
CA GLY A 117 2.40 -7.62 -17.39
C GLY A 117 2.92 -6.27 -16.91
N LEU A 118 2.08 -5.22 -16.83
CA LEU A 118 2.51 -3.87 -16.40
C LEU A 118 2.95 -3.84 -14.94
N VAL A 119 2.30 -4.62 -14.05
CA VAL A 119 2.74 -4.81 -12.67
C VAL A 119 3.56 -6.09 -12.60
N ASN A 120 4.87 -5.94 -12.77
CA ASN A 120 5.79 -7.08 -12.86
C ASN A 120 6.85 -7.03 -11.75
N VAL A 121 6.66 -7.82 -10.71
CA VAL A 121 7.64 -7.91 -9.60
C VAL A 121 8.91 -8.68 -9.96
N ALA A 122 8.98 -9.37 -11.11
CA ALA A 122 10.19 -9.98 -11.63
C ALA A 122 11.07 -9.00 -12.43
N MET A 123 10.71 -7.72 -12.48
CA MET A 123 11.43 -6.68 -13.24
C MET A 123 12.62 -6.06 -12.46
N GLY A 124 13.03 -6.64 -11.35
CA GLY A 124 14.05 -6.08 -10.46
C GLY A 124 15.41 -5.83 -11.14
N SER A 125 15.82 -6.63 -12.11
CA SER A 125 17.05 -6.42 -12.91
C SER A 125 17.04 -5.07 -13.66
N VAL A 126 15.91 -4.67 -14.24
CA VAL A 126 15.73 -3.36 -14.90
C VAL A 126 15.61 -2.24 -13.86
N LEU A 127 14.77 -2.44 -12.84
CA LEU A 127 14.51 -1.45 -11.79
C LEU A 127 15.78 -1.10 -11.01
N LYS A 128 16.67 -2.05 -10.79
CA LYS A 128 17.98 -1.82 -10.14
C LYS A 128 18.85 -0.84 -10.89
N LEU A 129 18.83 -0.83 -12.23
CA LEU A 129 19.58 0.14 -13.03
C LEU A 129 19.02 1.56 -12.83
N TRP A 130 17.69 1.69 -12.76
CA TRP A 130 17.03 2.96 -12.47
C TRP A 130 17.24 3.43 -11.01
N HIS A 131 17.22 2.52 -10.04
CA HIS A 131 17.52 2.84 -8.64
C HIS A 131 18.95 3.36 -8.49
N ASN A 132 19.94 2.68 -9.09
CA ASN A 132 21.33 3.12 -9.06
C ASN A 132 21.50 4.50 -9.70
N ALA A 133 20.91 4.73 -10.88
CA ALA A 133 20.99 6.03 -11.56
C ALA A 133 20.36 7.16 -10.75
N ARG A 134 19.23 6.87 -10.06
CA ARG A 134 18.59 7.83 -9.16
C ARG A 134 19.48 8.14 -7.96
N ASP A 135 20.01 7.13 -7.30
CA ASP A 135 20.82 7.28 -6.09
C ASP A 135 22.13 8.03 -6.43
N ASP A 136 22.78 7.71 -7.55
CA ASP A 136 23.94 8.45 -8.08
C ASP A 136 23.57 9.91 -8.40
N GLY A 137 22.44 10.12 -9.06
CA GLY A 137 21.97 11.46 -9.43
C GLY A 137 21.52 12.30 -8.23
N MET A 138 21.02 11.69 -7.17
CA MET A 138 20.73 12.40 -5.91
C MET A 138 22.00 12.76 -5.15
N ASN A 139 23.03 11.90 -5.19
CA ASN A 139 24.30 12.15 -4.53
C ASN A 139 25.18 13.17 -5.29
N ASP A 140 25.11 13.19 -6.63
CA ASP A 140 25.84 14.14 -7.50
C ASP A 140 24.91 14.65 -8.62
N PRO A 141 24.04 15.64 -8.33
CA PRO A 141 23.06 16.15 -9.28
C PRO A 141 23.66 16.79 -10.54
N LEU A 142 24.90 17.30 -10.46
CA LEU A 142 25.55 17.93 -11.59
C LEU A 142 26.08 16.93 -12.64
N ASN A 143 26.31 15.69 -12.23
CA ASN A 143 26.78 14.59 -13.07
C ASN A 143 25.75 13.47 -13.21
N ALA A 144 24.50 13.74 -12.86
CA ALA A 144 23.41 12.77 -12.98
C ALA A 144 23.28 12.26 -14.42
N LYS A 145 23.08 10.93 -14.58
CA LYS A 145 22.96 10.28 -15.89
C LYS A 145 21.81 9.27 -15.86
N LEU A 146 21.21 9.08 -17.01
CA LEU A 146 20.27 7.99 -17.22
C LEU A 146 21.01 6.65 -17.28
N PRO A 147 20.30 5.54 -16.95
CA PRO A 147 20.80 4.19 -17.23
C PRO A 147 21.12 4.05 -18.74
N ASP A 148 22.16 3.30 -19.05
CA ASP A 148 22.49 2.95 -20.41
C ASP A 148 21.37 2.08 -21.04
N MET A 149 20.88 2.46 -22.22
CA MET A 149 19.76 1.78 -22.87
C MET A 149 20.12 0.35 -23.28
N ASP A 150 21.33 0.08 -23.73
CA ASP A 150 21.76 -1.27 -24.12
C ASP A 150 21.74 -2.20 -22.89
N ARG A 151 22.13 -1.68 -21.70
CA ARG A 151 22.05 -2.41 -20.45
C ARG A 151 20.60 -2.63 -19.98
N LEU A 152 19.71 -1.66 -20.21
CA LEU A 152 18.27 -1.82 -19.90
C LEU A 152 17.66 -2.90 -20.79
N VAL A 153 17.98 -2.91 -22.09
CA VAL A 153 17.53 -3.95 -23.05
C VAL A 153 18.09 -5.33 -22.69
N GLU A 154 19.35 -5.42 -22.26
CA GLU A 154 19.91 -6.68 -21.75
C GLU A 154 19.17 -7.16 -20.51
N ALA A 155 19.00 -6.30 -19.51
CA ALA A 155 18.30 -6.61 -18.26
C ALA A 155 16.82 -7.00 -18.50
N SER A 156 16.17 -6.43 -19.52
CA SER A 156 14.76 -6.73 -19.82
C SER A 156 14.54 -8.17 -20.32
N GLN A 157 15.58 -8.85 -20.77
CA GLN A 157 15.51 -10.28 -21.13
C GLN A 157 15.33 -11.17 -19.89
N HIS A 158 15.57 -10.63 -18.69
CA HIS A 158 15.53 -11.30 -17.39
C HIS A 158 14.41 -10.72 -16.51
N THR A 159 13.18 -10.65 -17.06
CA THR A 159 12.01 -10.09 -16.36
C THR A 159 10.79 -11.01 -16.43
N SER A 160 10.99 -12.27 -16.86
CA SER A 160 9.88 -13.22 -16.98
C SER A 160 9.41 -13.69 -15.60
N PHE A 161 8.12 -13.47 -15.31
CA PHE A 161 7.51 -14.02 -14.09
C PHE A 161 7.49 -15.56 -14.09
N ASP A 162 7.51 -16.19 -15.25
CA ASP A 162 7.55 -17.67 -15.36
C ASP A 162 8.85 -18.28 -14.82
N ALA A 163 9.92 -17.48 -14.68
CA ALA A 163 11.14 -17.90 -14.00
C ALA A 163 10.97 -18.04 -12.49
N VAL A 164 9.91 -17.49 -11.90
CA VAL A 164 9.63 -17.52 -10.44
C VAL A 164 8.73 -18.71 -10.14
N ILE A 165 9.32 -19.79 -9.64
CA ILE A 165 8.64 -21.05 -9.31
C ILE A 165 8.26 -21.02 -7.83
N ILE A 166 6.95 -21.04 -7.55
CA ILE A 166 6.38 -21.00 -6.21
C ILE A 166 5.82 -22.37 -5.86
N ASP A 167 6.35 -23.00 -4.81
CA ASP A 167 5.82 -24.25 -4.26
C ASP A 167 5.07 -23.96 -2.95
N GLU A 168 3.76 -23.89 -3.05
CA GLU A 168 2.87 -23.63 -1.92
C GLU A 168 2.90 -24.73 -0.87
N THR A 169 3.14 -25.98 -1.28
CA THR A 169 3.10 -27.15 -0.38
C THR A 169 4.31 -27.17 0.55
N ASN A 170 5.48 -26.85 -0.01
CA ASN A 170 6.75 -26.85 0.72
C ASN A 170 7.16 -25.45 1.18
N SER A 171 6.35 -24.42 0.90
CA SER A 171 6.67 -23.00 1.18
C SER A 171 8.05 -22.60 0.65
N THR A 172 8.34 -22.94 -0.61
CA THR A 172 9.62 -22.60 -1.24
C THR A 172 9.43 -21.72 -2.47
N VAL A 173 10.42 -20.87 -2.74
CA VAL A 173 10.53 -20.06 -3.96
C VAL A 173 11.86 -20.37 -4.63
N TYR A 174 11.81 -20.61 -5.93
CA TYR A 174 12.99 -20.80 -6.77
C TYR A 174 12.91 -19.90 -8.00
N ILE A 175 13.93 -19.08 -8.21
CA ILE A 175 14.11 -18.31 -9.43
C ILE A 175 15.03 -19.10 -10.35
N SER A 176 14.51 -19.58 -11.48
CA SER A 176 15.24 -20.47 -12.41
C SER A 176 16.27 -19.74 -13.28
N ASP A 177 16.03 -18.45 -13.58
CA ASP A 177 16.98 -17.58 -14.27
C ASP A 177 17.84 -16.81 -13.24
N PRO A 178 19.18 -16.98 -13.24
CA PRO A 178 20.06 -16.33 -12.26
C PRO A 178 20.09 -14.80 -12.31
N GLU A 179 19.65 -14.20 -13.42
CA GLU A 179 19.63 -12.74 -13.62
C GLU A 179 18.28 -12.12 -13.26
N VAL A 180 17.20 -12.90 -13.10
CA VAL A 180 15.91 -12.39 -12.63
C VAL A 180 16.03 -11.98 -11.17
N GLN A 181 15.53 -10.79 -10.83
CA GLN A 181 15.43 -10.29 -9.47
C GLN A 181 14.00 -9.86 -9.14
N LEU A 182 13.52 -10.26 -7.98
CA LEU A 182 12.24 -9.80 -7.45
C LEU A 182 12.38 -8.39 -6.89
N GLU A 183 11.41 -7.53 -7.20
CA GLU A 183 11.23 -6.20 -6.63
C GLU A 183 9.72 -5.96 -6.42
N VAL A 184 9.29 -5.88 -5.18
CA VAL A 184 7.87 -5.87 -4.81
C VAL A 184 7.34 -4.50 -4.40
N GLY A 185 8.11 -3.43 -4.59
CA GLY A 185 7.78 -2.08 -4.12
C GLY A 185 6.47 -1.50 -4.65
N ALA A 186 6.02 -1.96 -5.83
CA ALA A 186 4.74 -1.57 -6.43
C ALA A 186 3.51 -2.20 -5.76
N VAL A 187 3.69 -3.18 -4.85
CA VAL A 187 2.59 -3.98 -4.27
C VAL A 187 2.73 -4.13 -2.77
N ALA A 188 3.95 -4.21 -2.26
CA ALA A 188 4.23 -4.64 -0.88
C ALA A 188 3.56 -3.77 0.19
N LYS A 189 3.48 -2.45 -0.01
CA LYS A 189 2.86 -1.53 0.97
C LYS A 189 1.36 -1.77 1.07
N GLY A 190 0.66 -1.73 -0.06
CA GLY A 190 -0.79 -1.95 -0.11
C GLY A 190 -1.18 -3.34 0.36
N TRP A 191 -0.41 -4.36 -0.03
CA TRP A 191 -0.63 -5.75 0.41
C TRP A 191 -0.46 -5.89 1.93
N SER A 192 0.59 -5.30 2.51
CA SER A 192 0.83 -5.32 3.96
C SER A 192 -0.27 -4.57 4.72
N VAL A 193 -0.69 -3.41 4.22
CA VAL A 193 -1.82 -2.65 4.78
C VAL A 193 -3.09 -3.49 4.75
N GLN A 194 -3.39 -4.17 3.65
CA GLN A 194 -4.54 -5.07 3.56
C GLN A 194 -4.51 -6.15 4.64
N ARG A 195 -3.38 -6.84 4.81
CA ARG A 195 -3.26 -7.94 5.79
C ARG A 195 -3.44 -7.44 7.22
N VAL A 196 -2.80 -6.34 7.62
CA VAL A 196 -2.96 -5.82 8.99
C VAL A 196 -4.39 -5.31 9.25
N THR A 197 -5.08 -4.75 8.24
CA THR A 197 -6.44 -4.23 8.41
C THR A 197 -7.48 -5.34 8.57
N GLU A 198 -7.25 -6.53 8.04
CA GLU A 198 -8.14 -7.70 8.20
C GLU A 198 -8.30 -8.14 9.67
N ASN A 199 -7.23 -7.98 10.45
CA ASN A 199 -7.18 -8.38 11.87
C ASN A 199 -7.28 -7.18 12.83
N ALA A 200 -7.19 -5.96 12.32
CA ALA A 200 -7.22 -4.75 13.14
C ALA A 200 -8.62 -4.45 13.70
N PRO A 201 -8.73 -3.81 14.86
CA PRO A 201 -10.01 -3.30 15.36
C PRO A 201 -10.68 -2.36 14.35
N LYS A 202 -12.01 -2.34 14.38
CA LYS A 202 -12.77 -1.37 13.56
C LYS A 202 -12.59 0.05 14.06
N GLY A 203 -12.69 1.02 13.14
CA GLY A 203 -12.60 2.45 13.43
C GLY A 203 -11.19 3.01 13.44
N LEU A 204 -10.25 2.36 12.73
CA LEU A 204 -8.91 2.88 12.50
C LEU A 204 -8.78 3.44 11.07
N LEU A 205 -7.85 4.37 10.92
CA LEU A 205 -7.28 4.80 9.65
C LEU A 205 -5.78 4.52 9.67
N ILE A 206 -5.30 3.66 8.77
CA ILE A 206 -3.90 3.24 8.70
C ILE A 206 -3.34 3.75 7.38
N SER A 207 -2.19 4.44 7.44
CA SER A 207 -1.48 4.97 6.27
C SER A 207 -0.03 4.51 6.31
N VAL A 208 0.44 3.87 5.23
CA VAL A 208 1.83 3.47 5.04
C VAL A 208 2.33 4.08 3.73
N GLY A 209 3.10 5.18 3.83
CA GLY A 209 3.62 5.89 2.66
C GLY A 209 2.55 6.34 1.65
N GLY A 210 1.39 6.76 2.14
CA GLY A 210 0.29 7.19 1.27
C GLY A 210 -0.69 6.08 0.86
N ASN A 211 -0.42 4.82 1.16
CA ASN A 211 -1.40 3.75 1.07
C ASN A 211 -2.30 3.83 2.31
N VAL A 212 -3.49 4.38 2.17
CA VAL A 212 -4.40 4.67 3.27
C VAL A 212 -5.54 3.67 3.26
N CYS A 213 -5.83 3.04 4.41
CA CYS A 213 -6.97 2.13 4.56
C CYS A 213 -7.77 2.46 5.83
N GLY A 214 -9.10 2.52 5.69
CA GLY A 214 -10.03 2.61 6.81
C GLY A 214 -10.54 1.22 7.20
N THR A 215 -10.55 0.90 8.50
CA THR A 215 -11.10 -0.37 9.01
C THR A 215 -12.54 -0.23 9.51
N GLY A 216 -13.27 0.75 9.03
CA GLY A 216 -14.63 1.07 9.45
C GLY A 216 -14.81 2.56 9.72
N PRO A 217 -16.04 2.98 10.09
CA PRO A 217 -16.31 4.36 10.43
C PRO A 217 -15.51 4.81 11.66
N LYS A 218 -15.18 6.10 11.71
CA LYS A 218 -14.34 6.73 12.74
C LYS A 218 -14.93 6.62 14.15
N ASP A 219 -16.25 6.54 14.24
CA ASP A 219 -16.99 6.51 15.49
C ASP A 219 -18.28 5.67 15.41
N GLU A 220 -18.95 5.47 16.54
CA GLU A 220 -20.19 4.71 16.65
C GLU A 220 -21.39 5.34 15.93
N SER A 221 -21.31 6.60 15.53
CA SER A 221 -22.36 7.29 14.76
C SER A 221 -22.28 7.00 13.26
N GLY A 222 -21.25 6.27 12.83
CA GLY A 222 -21.03 5.95 11.43
C GLY A 222 -20.30 7.04 10.65
N THR A 223 -19.63 7.98 11.33
CA THR A 223 -18.88 9.06 10.68
C THR A 223 -17.72 8.49 9.85
N PRO A 224 -17.62 8.78 8.55
CA PRO A 224 -16.49 8.34 7.74
C PRO A 224 -15.20 9.09 8.12
N TRP A 225 -14.06 8.50 7.81
CA TRP A 225 -12.79 9.20 7.74
C TRP A 225 -12.79 10.13 6.53
N VAL A 226 -11.90 11.14 6.57
CA VAL A 226 -11.67 12.05 5.44
C VAL A 226 -10.20 11.97 5.06
N VAL A 227 -9.95 11.63 3.81
CA VAL A 227 -8.60 11.47 3.25
C VAL A 227 -8.40 12.48 2.13
N GLY A 228 -7.27 13.20 2.12
CA GLY A 228 -6.90 14.14 1.07
C GLY A 228 -6.29 13.42 -0.14
N VAL A 229 -6.70 13.80 -1.34
CA VAL A 229 -6.02 13.46 -2.59
C VAL A 229 -5.02 14.57 -2.88
N GLN A 230 -3.74 14.26 -2.76
CA GLN A 230 -2.66 15.24 -2.85
C GLN A 230 -2.59 15.89 -4.24
N ASN A 231 -2.35 17.19 -4.26
CA ASN A 231 -2.04 17.92 -5.48
C ASN A 231 -0.57 17.62 -5.90
N PRO A 232 -0.29 17.08 -7.10
CA PRO A 232 1.07 16.84 -7.55
C PRO A 232 1.90 18.11 -7.71
N ASP A 233 1.28 19.28 -7.81
CA ASP A 233 1.93 20.58 -8.04
C ASP A 233 2.02 21.45 -6.77
N GLY A 234 1.56 20.98 -5.62
CA GLY A 234 1.53 21.79 -4.41
C GLY A 234 1.38 20.98 -3.12
N ASP A 235 1.33 21.71 -2.00
CA ASP A 235 1.16 21.13 -0.65
C ASP A 235 -0.32 20.99 -0.26
N ASP A 236 -1.25 21.35 -1.13
CA ASP A 236 -2.69 21.29 -0.92
C ASP A 236 -3.30 19.97 -1.43
N TYR A 237 -4.60 19.82 -1.26
CA TYR A 237 -5.35 18.68 -1.76
C TYR A 237 -6.23 19.10 -2.95
N LEU A 238 -6.23 18.29 -4.01
CA LEU A 238 -7.18 18.45 -5.11
C LEU A 238 -8.60 18.19 -4.65
N HIS A 239 -8.77 17.12 -3.85
CA HIS A 239 -10.04 16.73 -3.25
C HIS A 239 -9.82 16.16 -1.86
N THR A 240 -10.90 16.11 -1.08
CA THR A 240 -11.01 15.22 0.08
C THR A 240 -12.10 14.19 -0.19
N ILE A 241 -11.89 12.95 0.20
CA ILE A 241 -12.83 11.86 -0.02
C ILE A 241 -13.22 11.19 1.28
N TYR A 242 -14.43 10.62 1.31
CA TYR A 242 -14.89 9.84 2.44
C TYR A 242 -14.38 8.40 2.36
N VAL A 243 -13.84 7.91 3.47
CA VAL A 243 -13.27 6.56 3.60
C VAL A 243 -13.89 5.87 4.82
N THR A 244 -14.32 4.62 4.63
CA THR A 244 -14.83 3.78 5.71
C THR A 244 -14.09 2.43 5.66
N ASP A 245 -14.71 1.36 5.15
CA ASP A 245 -14.08 0.07 4.91
C ASP A 245 -13.50 0.03 3.47
N THR A 246 -12.51 0.89 3.20
CA THR A 246 -11.93 1.01 1.86
C THR A 246 -10.53 1.63 1.92
N SER A 247 -9.78 1.49 0.84
CA SER A 247 -8.42 2.01 0.69
C SER A 247 -8.35 3.12 -0.35
N VAL A 248 -7.42 4.05 -0.13
CA VAL A 248 -7.04 5.12 -1.06
C VAL A 248 -5.53 5.03 -1.27
N VAL A 249 -5.13 4.79 -2.51
CA VAL A 249 -3.72 4.61 -2.87
C VAL A 249 -3.38 5.51 -4.05
N THR A 250 -2.28 6.23 -3.96
CA THR A 250 -1.84 7.15 -5.03
C THR A 250 -0.42 6.82 -5.46
N SER A 251 -0.24 6.59 -6.75
CA SER A 251 1.06 6.62 -7.43
C SER A 251 1.28 7.97 -8.09
N GLY A 252 2.49 8.54 -7.95
CA GLY A 252 2.81 9.85 -8.48
C GLY A 252 4.28 10.00 -8.90
N ASP A 253 4.54 10.85 -9.91
CA ASP A 253 5.86 11.15 -10.46
C ASP A 253 6.74 11.98 -9.51
N TYR A 254 6.13 12.64 -8.53
CA TYR A 254 6.73 13.59 -7.59
C TYR A 254 7.27 12.95 -6.31
N GLN A 255 7.01 11.66 -6.06
CA GLN A 255 7.41 11.01 -4.80
C GLN A 255 8.87 10.53 -4.80
N ARG A 256 9.30 9.87 -5.86
CA ARG A 256 10.66 9.31 -6.00
C ARG A 256 11.17 9.58 -7.41
N TYR A 257 11.98 10.63 -7.58
CA TYR A 257 12.51 11.05 -8.87
C TYR A 257 13.94 11.60 -8.75
N PHE A 258 14.59 11.78 -9.86
CA PHE A 258 15.81 12.55 -10.01
C PHE A 258 15.77 13.38 -11.30
N VAL A 259 16.72 14.29 -11.45
CA VAL A 259 16.73 15.23 -12.58
C VAL A 259 18.00 15.05 -13.41
N VAL A 260 17.85 14.88 -14.72
CA VAL A 260 18.96 14.85 -15.69
C VAL A 260 18.69 15.89 -16.77
N ASP A 261 19.62 16.81 -16.99
CA ASP A 261 19.51 17.88 -17.99
C ASP A 261 18.20 18.70 -17.87
N GLY A 262 17.74 18.94 -16.63
CA GLY A 262 16.52 19.69 -16.34
C GLY A 262 15.21 18.91 -16.53
N LYS A 263 15.27 17.64 -16.92
CA LYS A 263 14.10 16.76 -17.06
C LYS A 263 13.98 15.80 -15.87
N VAL A 264 12.76 15.65 -15.36
CA VAL A 264 12.40 14.74 -14.24
C VAL A 264 12.27 13.30 -14.76
N TYR A 265 12.84 12.35 -14.02
CA TYR A 265 12.72 10.91 -14.25
C TYR A 265 12.30 10.23 -12.93
N HIS A 266 11.08 9.70 -12.90
CA HIS A 266 10.52 9.07 -11.73
C HIS A 266 10.68 7.52 -11.76
N HIS A 267 10.26 6.86 -10.69
CA HIS A 267 10.51 5.45 -10.42
C HIS A 267 9.50 4.45 -11.05
N ILE A 268 8.41 4.92 -11.66
CA ILE A 268 7.39 4.05 -12.25
C ILE A 268 7.79 3.79 -13.69
N ILE A 269 8.42 2.63 -13.90
CA ILE A 269 9.03 2.25 -15.18
C ILE A 269 8.08 1.35 -15.97
N ASP A 270 7.86 1.73 -17.21
CA ASP A 270 7.09 0.96 -18.19
C ASP A 270 7.92 -0.24 -18.68
N PRO A 271 7.43 -1.48 -18.53
CA PRO A 271 8.15 -2.68 -18.92
C PRO A 271 8.39 -2.79 -20.43
N ASP A 272 7.58 -2.16 -21.27
CA ASP A 272 7.70 -2.23 -22.73
C ASP A 272 8.72 -1.24 -23.26
N THR A 273 8.72 -0.01 -22.73
CA THR A 273 9.64 1.05 -23.16
C THR A 273 10.92 1.10 -22.34
N LEU A 274 10.96 0.49 -21.16
CA LEU A 274 12.04 0.51 -20.17
C LEU A 274 12.34 1.91 -19.62
N LEU A 275 11.42 2.86 -19.84
CA LEU A 275 11.51 4.27 -19.42
C LEU A 275 10.38 4.60 -18.42
N PRO A 276 10.51 5.71 -17.66
CA PRO A 276 9.40 6.21 -16.85
C PRO A 276 8.14 6.45 -17.67
N GLY A 277 6.98 6.08 -17.12
CA GLY A 277 5.67 6.36 -17.71
C GLY A 277 5.45 7.85 -17.95
N THR A 278 4.67 8.22 -18.97
CA THR A 278 4.52 9.62 -19.40
C THR A 278 3.07 10.12 -19.48
N PHE A 279 2.10 9.27 -19.18
CA PHE A 279 0.69 9.64 -19.32
C PHE A 279 0.21 10.56 -18.20
N TRP A 280 0.67 10.33 -16.96
CA TRP A 280 0.08 10.91 -15.76
C TRP A 280 1.13 11.50 -14.82
N ARG A 281 0.72 12.53 -14.06
CA ARG A 281 1.42 13.05 -12.88
C ARG A 281 1.07 12.28 -11.63
N SER A 282 -0.22 11.90 -11.51
CA SER A 282 -0.67 11.06 -10.41
C SER A 282 -1.90 10.24 -10.81
N VAL A 283 -2.04 9.07 -10.19
CA VAL A 283 -3.22 8.20 -10.27
C VAL A 283 -3.61 7.78 -8.86
N THR A 284 -4.83 8.13 -8.46
CA THR A 284 -5.40 7.77 -7.17
C THR A 284 -6.47 6.71 -7.35
N ILE A 285 -6.35 5.60 -6.63
CA ILE A 285 -7.28 4.48 -6.64
C ILE A 285 -8.06 4.44 -5.34
N VAL A 286 -9.37 4.20 -5.43
CA VAL A 286 -10.24 3.86 -4.30
C VAL A 286 -10.78 2.46 -4.51
N CYS A 287 -10.40 1.53 -3.62
CA CYS A 287 -10.73 0.11 -3.71
C CYS A 287 -10.89 -0.49 -2.32
N ALA A 288 -11.70 -1.54 -2.20
CA ALA A 288 -11.86 -2.25 -0.93
C ALA A 288 -10.57 -2.98 -0.50
N ASP A 289 -9.83 -3.53 -1.47
CA ASP A 289 -8.55 -4.22 -1.25
C ASP A 289 -7.38 -3.26 -1.49
N SER A 290 -6.56 -3.02 -0.45
CA SER A 290 -5.41 -2.11 -0.51
C SER A 290 -4.26 -2.66 -1.36
N GLY A 291 -4.08 -3.98 -1.42
CA GLY A 291 -3.06 -4.62 -2.25
C GLY A 291 -3.39 -4.49 -3.73
N LEU A 292 -4.65 -4.74 -4.10
CA LEU A 292 -5.14 -4.50 -5.46
C LEU A 292 -5.06 -3.01 -5.82
N ALA A 293 -5.40 -2.10 -4.90
CA ALA A 293 -5.31 -0.67 -5.12
C ALA A 293 -3.88 -0.19 -5.42
N ASP A 294 -2.87 -0.72 -4.68
CA ASP A 294 -1.45 -0.40 -4.90
C ASP A 294 -1.00 -0.89 -6.29
N ALA A 295 -1.34 -2.12 -6.66
CA ALA A 295 -1.07 -2.67 -7.99
C ALA A 295 -1.75 -1.87 -9.11
N LEU A 296 -3.05 -1.55 -8.96
CA LEU A 296 -3.80 -0.76 -9.94
C LEU A 296 -3.24 0.65 -10.09
N SER A 297 -2.79 1.30 -9.00
CA SER A 297 -2.22 2.64 -9.09
C SER A 297 -0.99 2.70 -9.99
N THR A 298 -0.18 1.63 -10.00
CA THR A 298 0.98 1.45 -10.89
C THR A 298 0.53 1.11 -12.32
N ALA A 299 -0.38 0.14 -12.50
CA ALA A 299 -0.84 -0.26 -13.82
C ALA A 299 -1.53 0.90 -14.57
N LEU A 300 -2.45 1.60 -13.90
CA LEU A 300 -3.19 2.71 -14.51
C LEU A 300 -2.31 3.94 -14.76
N PHE A 301 -1.20 4.07 -14.04
CA PHE A 301 -0.21 5.11 -14.31
C PHE A 301 0.52 4.88 -15.65
N LEU A 302 0.64 3.64 -16.08
CA LEU A 302 1.32 3.23 -17.31
C LEU A 302 0.37 3.06 -18.51
N LEU A 303 -0.91 3.24 -18.33
CA LEU A 303 -1.93 3.09 -19.38
C LEU A 303 -2.53 4.44 -19.80
N PRO A 304 -2.89 4.61 -21.07
CA PRO A 304 -3.75 5.72 -21.48
C PRO A 304 -5.14 5.59 -20.83
N LEU A 305 -5.89 6.70 -20.75
CA LEU A 305 -7.15 6.77 -20.00
C LEU A 305 -8.14 5.67 -20.35
N GLU A 306 -8.39 5.45 -21.66
CA GLU A 306 -9.39 4.48 -22.12
C GLU A 306 -9.05 3.04 -21.70
N GLU A 307 -7.78 2.65 -21.85
CA GLU A 307 -7.30 1.32 -21.44
C GLU A 307 -7.33 1.17 -19.92
N GLY A 308 -6.94 2.22 -19.19
CA GLY A 308 -7.02 2.27 -17.73
C GLY A 308 -8.45 2.12 -17.23
N GLN A 309 -9.43 2.77 -17.85
CA GLN A 309 -10.84 2.62 -17.50
C GLN A 309 -11.35 1.19 -17.76
N MET A 310 -10.98 0.58 -18.89
CA MET A 310 -11.35 -0.81 -19.20
C MET A 310 -10.76 -1.82 -18.19
N LEU A 311 -9.55 -1.57 -17.69
CA LEU A 311 -8.96 -2.40 -16.64
C LEU A 311 -9.71 -2.21 -15.31
N LEU A 312 -10.03 -0.98 -14.96
CA LEU A 312 -10.71 -0.61 -13.71
C LEU A 312 -12.10 -1.24 -13.57
N GLU A 313 -12.87 -1.29 -14.67
CA GLU A 313 -14.21 -1.91 -14.71
C GLU A 313 -14.21 -3.37 -14.25
N LYS A 314 -13.12 -4.10 -14.49
CA LYS A 314 -12.97 -5.50 -14.07
C LYS A 314 -12.70 -5.66 -12.58
N CYS A 315 -12.31 -4.59 -11.91
CA CYS A 315 -11.76 -4.62 -10.55
C CYS A 315 -12.74 -4.10 -9.48
N GLY A 316 -13.83 -3.46 -9.87
CA GLY A 316 -14.79 -2.86 -8.94
C GLY A 316 -14.16 -1.73 -8.10
N ALA A 317 -13.23 -0.99 -8.69
CA ALA A 317 -12.51 0.12 -8.08
C ALA A 317 -12.85 1.43 -8.80
N GLU A 318 -12.56 2.56 -8.14
CA GLU A 318 -12.69 3.89 -8.72
C GLU A 318 -11.32 4.57 -8.80
N ALA A 319 -11.15 5.46 -9.78
CA ALA A 319 -9.89 6.15 -9.98
C ALA A 319 -10.04 7.60 -10.39
N MET A 320 -9.01 8.37 -10.04
CA MET A 320 -8.78 9.73 -10.50
C MET A 320 -7.36 9.82 -11.09
N TRP A 321 -7.24 10.45 -12.25
CA TRP A 321 -5.97 10.70 -12.94
C TRP A 321 -5.72 12.20 -13.03
N VAL A 322 -4.46 12.60 -12.97
CA VAL A 322 -4.01 13.98 -13.21
C VAL A 322 -2.93 13.93 -14.29
N ASP A 323 -3.12 14.66 -15.39
CA ASP A 323 -2.15 14.74 -16.48
C ASP A 323 -1.05 15.81 -16.25
N ALA A 324 -0.14 15.95 -17.22
CA ALA A 324 0.96 16.91 -17.16
C ALA A 324 0.52 18.38 -17.14
N ASP A 325 -0.68 18.68 -17.63
CA ASP A 325 -1.25 20.03 -17.67
C ASP A 325 -2.13 20.32 -16.43
N GLY A 326 -2.26 19.36 -15.49
CA GLY A 326 -3.08 19.46 -14.29
C GLY A 326 -4.56 19.17 -14.55
N ASN A 327 -4.95 18.67 -15.73
CA ASN A 327 -6.31 18.25 -15.99
C ASN A 327 -6.63 16.98 -15.20
N GLN A 328 -7.85 16.92 -14.68
CA GLN A 328 -8.31 15.84 -13.82
C GLN A 328 -9.34 14.99 -14.57
N PHE A 329 -9.14 13.68 -14.56
CA PHE A 329 -10.05 12.70 -15.15
C PHE A 329 -10.53 11.73 -14.07
N TYR A 330 -11.74 11.21 -14.22
CA TYR A 330 -12.38 10.41 -13.19
C TYR A 330 -13.08 9.19 -13.79
N SER A 331 -13.05 8.10 -13.04
CA SER A 331 -13.98 7.00 -13.31
C SER A 331 -15.42 7.40 -12.93
N PRO A 332 -16.44 6.70 -13.45
CA PRO A 332 -17.85 7.12 -13.30
C PRO A 332 -18.32 7.28 -11.85
N GLY A 333 -17.81 6.44 -10.93
CA GLY A 333 -18.23 6.46 -9.52
C GLY A 333 -17.39 7.34 -8.61
N PHE A 334 -16.22 7.83 -9.05
CA PHE A 334 -15.30 8.57 -8.19
C PHE A 334 -15.90 9.85 -7.60
N HIS A 335 -16.71 10.58 -8.38
CA HIS A 335 -17.35 11.82 -7.90
C HIS A 335 -18.25 11.62 -6.66
N ALA A 336 -18.85 10.43 -6.51
CA ALA A 336 -19.69 10.12 -5.35
C ALA A 336 -18.88 9.97 -4.04
N LEU A 337 -17.56 9.81 -4.14
CA LEU A 337 -16.65 9.67 -3.01
C LEU A 337 -16.12 11.02 -2.52
N ILE A 338 -16.19 12.06 -3.35
CA ILE A 338 -15.68 13.40 -3.02
C ILE A 338 -16.57 14.02 -1.92
N ARG A 339 -15.90 14.52 -0.89
CA ARG A 339 -16.53 15.27 0.18
C ARG A 339 -16.95 16.64 -0.36
N THR A 340 -18.27 16.89 -0.38
CA THR A 340 -18.87 18.17 -0.72
C THR A 340 -18.95 19.11 0.49
#